data_c5310196da9e14876caa16f97289cabc
#
_entry.id   c5310196da9e14876caa16f97289cabc
#
_cell.length_a   1.000
_cell.length_b   1.000
_cell.length_c   1.000
_cell.angle_alpha   90.00
_cell.angle_beta   90.00
_cell.angle_gamma   90.00
#
_symmetry.space_group_name_H-M   'P 1'
#
loop_
_entity.id
_entity.type
_entity.pdbx_description
1 polymer ?
#
loop_
_entity_poly.entity_id
_entity_poly.type
_entity_poly.pdbx_seq_one_letter_code
_entity_poly.pdbx_strand_id
1 'polypeptide(L)'
;ILAIYDKPLMELMYDAATVHRKHHDPNKVQVSTLLSIKTGGCPEDCGYCPQAARYHTNIEENDLMSVPHVKAQALRAKATGSSRLCMGSAWRNVKDGEDFDQVLEMVRTINKLDMEVCCTLGMVTENQAKRLAEAGLYAYNHNLDSSEEYYEKVISTRGYQDRLDTL
;
A
#
# COMPACT_ATOMS: atom_id res chain seq x y z
N ILE A 1 -2.64 -11.84 23.29
CA ILE A 1 -2.43 -10.42 22.95
C ILE A 1 -2.50 -9.57 24.22
N LEU A 2 -3.60 -9.60 25.02
CA LEU A 2 -3.77 -8.79 26.22
C LEU A 2 -2.62 -8.95 27.21
N ALA A 3 -2.16 -10.17 27.49
CA ALA A 3 -1.02 -10.43 28.39
C ALA A 3 0.30 -9.76 27.92
N ILE A 4 0.44 -9.47 26.63
CA ILE A 4 1.57 -8.70 26.10
C ILE A 4 1.30 -7.20 26.27
N TYR A 5 0.08 -6.77 25.96
CA TYR A 5 -0.33 -5.37 26.08
C TYR A 5 -0.23 -4.84 27.52
N ASP A 6 -0.58 -5.66 28.51
CA ASP A 6 -0.59 -5.30 29.93
C ASP A 6 0.79 -5.34 30.61
N LYS A 7 1.85 -5.68 29.86
CA LYS A 7 3.23 -5.67 30.43
C LYS A 7 3.68 -4.24 30.72
N PRO A 8 4.52 -4.05 31.76
CA PRO A 8 5.23 -2.80 31.94
C PRO A 8 6.03 -2.43 30.68
N LEU A 9 6.04 -1.14 30.32
CA LEU A 9 6.65 -0.67 29.07
C LEU A 9 8.10 -1.15 28.87
N MET A 10 8.91 -1.10 29.92
CA MET A 10 10.33 -1.50 29.83
C MET A 10 10.48 -2.99 29.55
N GLU A 11 9.64 -3.84 30.15
CA GLU A 11 9.62 -5.28 29.89
C GLU A 11 9.16 -5.57 28.45
N LEU A 12 8.14 -4.84 27.98
CA LEU A 12 7.67 -4.96 26.60
C LEU A 12 8.76 -4.57 25.59
N MET A 13 9.49 -3.49 25.85
CA MET A 13 10.61 -3.04 25.01
C MET A 13 11.75 -4.04 25.00
N TYR A 14 12.09 -4.63 26.16
CA TYR A 14 13.12 -5.66 26.29
C TYR A 14 12.75 -6.91 25.49
N ASP A 15 11.54 -7.41 25.65
CA ASP A 15 11.03 -8.58 24.93
C ASP A 15 11.00 -8.34 23.43
N ALA A 16 10.50 -7.17 22.99
CA ALA A 16 10.47 -6.79 21.58
C ALA A 16 11.90 -6.72 20.98
N ALA A 17 12.85 -6.10 21.70
CA ALA A 17 14.24 -6.03 21.28
C ALA A 17 14.90 -7.40 21.22
N THR A 18 14.56 -8.31 22.13
CA THR A 18 15.06 -9.68 22.16
C THR A 18 14.58 -10.47 20.96
N VAL A 19 13.28 -10.41 20.67
CA VAL A 19 12.69 -11.07 19.48
C VAL A 19 13.26 -10.47 18.19
N HIS A 20 13.37 -9.14 18.12
CA HIS A 20 13.94 -8.48 16.95
C HIS A 20 15.36 -8.95 16.63
N ARG A 21 16.26 -8.95 17.63
CA ARG A 21 17.65 -9.40 17.46
C ARG A 21 17.79 -10.86 17.10
N LYS A 22 16.82 -11.68 17.48
CA LYS A 22 16.80 -13.12 17.13
C LYS A 22 16.52 -13.36 15.65
N HIS A 23 15.73 -12.50 15.01
CA HIS A 23 15.20 -12.71 13.67
C HIS A 23 15.68 -11.68 12.63
N HIS A 24 16.22 -10.55 13.08
CA HIS A 24 16.64 -9.43 12.23
C HIS A 24 17.97 -8.85 12.68
N ASP A 25 18.68 -8.22 11.74
CA ASP A 25 19.85 -7.40 12.07
C ASP A 25 19.37 -6.10 12.74
N PRO A 26 19.75 -5.86 14.03
CA PRO A 26 19.24 -4.71 14.78
C PRO A 26 19.73 -3.35 14.24
N ASN A 27 20.74 -3.35 13.37
CA ASN A 27 21.31 -2.14 12.80
C ASN A 27 20.76 -1.82 11.40
N LYS A 28 19.84 -2.65 10.87
CA LYS A 28 19.22 -2.44 9.57
C LYS A 28 17.80 -1.93 9.72
N VAL A 29 17.52 -0.78 9.10
CA VAL A 29 16.18 -0.20 9.00
C VAL A 29 15.82 -0.09 7.53
N GLN A 30 14.68 -0.66 7.13
CA GLN A 30 14.16 -0.48 5.79
C GLN A 30 13.54 0.90 5.66
N VAL A 31 14.00 1.67 4.70
CA VAL A 31 13.42 2.96 4.34
C VAL A 31 12.52 2.77 3.12
N SER A 32 11.28 3.17 3.25
CA SER A 32 10.28 3.10 2.17
C SER A 32 9.75 4.49 1.84
N THR A 33 9.61 4.79 0.56
CA THR A 33 8.96 6.03 0.09
C THR A 33 7.57 5.68 -0.45
N LEU A 34 6.57 6.44 -0.04
CA LEU A 34 5.21 6.35 -0.58
C LEU A 34 5.03 7.34 -1.74
N LEU A 35 4.49 6.87 -2.85
CA LEU A 35 4.14 7.65 -4.01
C LEU A 35 2.66 7.45 -4.36
N SER A 36 1.86 8.52 -4.35
CA SER A 36 0.52 8.50 -4.92
C SER A 36 0.63 8.57 -6.43
N ILE A 37 0.35 7.46 -7.11
CA ILE A 37 0.42 7.38 -8.59
C ILE A 37 -0.89 7.83 -9.26
N LYS A 38 -2.00 7.83 -8.51
CA LYS A 38 -3.28 8.44 -8.87
C LYS A 38 -3.92 8.97 -7.60
N THR A 39 -4.26 10.25 -7.60
CA THR A 39 -4.75 10.95 -6.42
C THR A 39 -6.17 11.45 -6.62
N GLY A 40 -7.03 11.35 -5.59
CA GLY A 40 -8.39 11.88 -5.59
C GLY A 40 -9.39 11.10 -6.45
N GLY A 41 -10.64 11.47 -6.40
CA GLY A 41 -11.71 10.89 -7.20
C GLY A 41 -12.02 9.42 -6.91
N CYS A 42 -11.64 8.89 -5.73
CA CYS A 42 -11.95 7.52 -5.36
C CYS A 42 -13.47 7.35 -5.18
N PRO A 43 -14.10 6.35 -5.82
CA PRO A 43 -15.55 6.12 -5.72
C PRO A 43 -16.00 5.49 -4.39
N GLU A 44 -15.05 5.17 -3.50
CA GLU A 44 -15.35 4.67 -2.15
C GLU A 44 -15.75 5.80 -1.20
N ASP A 45 -16.36 5.42 -0.05
CA ASP A 45 -16.81 6.34 0.97
C ASP A 45 -16.15 6.14 2.34
N CYS A 46 -14.93 5.58 2.36
CA CYS A 46 -14.19 5.36 3.60
C CYS A 46 -14.15 6.63 4.46
N GLY A 47 -14.77 6.60 5.64
CA GLY A 47 -15.00 7.79 6.49
C GLY A 47 -13.73 8.52 6.98
N TYR A 48 -12.57 7.90 6.85
CA TYR A 48 -11.26 8.45 7.22
C TYR A 48 -10.42 8.92 6.02
N CYS A 49 -10.86 8.61 4.78
CA CYS A 49 -10.02 8.80 3.59
C CYS A 49 -10.33 10.12 2.88
N PRO A 50 -9.35 11.04 2.82
CA PRO A 50 -9.58 12.32 2.15
C PRO A 50 -9.61 12.22 0.62
N GLN A 51 -9.30 11.05 0.03
CA GLN A 51 -9.29 10.83 -1.41
C GLN A 51 -10.65 10.40 -1.98
N ALA A 52 -11.65 10.14 -1.11
CA ALA A 52 -12.99 9.76 -1.54
C ALA A 52 -13.70 10.94 -2.21
N ALA A 53 -14.22 10.72 -3.43
CA ALA A 53 -14.88 11.76 -4.24
C ALA A 53 -16.11 12.40 -3.54
N ARG A 54 -16.75 11.64 -2.62
CA ARG A 54 -17.92 12.15 -1.88
C ARG A 54 -17.58 13.23 -0.84
N TYR A 55 -16.32 13.34 -0.41
CA TYR A 55 -15.91 14.31 0.61
C TYR A 55 -15.25 15.52 -0.04
N HIS A 56 -15.67 16.71 0.38
CA HIS A 56 -15.07 17.97 -0.06
C HIS A 56 -13.77 18.23 0.72
N THR A 57 -12.70 17.62 0.27
CA THR A 57 -11.36 17.84 0.80
C THR A 57 -10.54 18.73 -0.13
N ASN A 58 -9.43 19.28 0.36
CA ASN A 58 -8.53 20.10 -0.48
C ASN A 58 -7.53 19.26 -1.29
N ILE A 59 -7.87 18.01 -1.61
CA ILE A 59 -7.02 17.14 -2.43
C ILE A 59 -7.36 17.38 -3.90
N GLU A 60 -6.34 17.76 -4.66
CA GLU A 60 -6.44 17.86 -6.12
C GLU A 60 -6.52 16.47 -6.74
N GLU A 61 -7.43 16.31 -7.70
CA GLU A 61 -7.51 15.07 -8.48
C GLU A 61 -6.42 15.05 -9.54
N ASN A 62 -5.67 13.95 -9.60
CA ASN A 62 -4.64 13.74 -10.60
C ASN A 62 -4.84 12.38 -11.27
N ASP A 63 -4.72 12.35 -12.58
CA ASP A 63 -4.74 11.12 -13.37
C ASP A 63 -3.54 10.21 -13.03
N LEU A 64 -3.57 8.98 -13.56
CA LEU A 64 -2.49 8.02 -13.39
C LEU A 64 -1.17 8.59 -13.93
N MET A 65 -0.15 8.61 -13.08
CA MET A 65 1.19 9.08 -13.47
C MET A 65 1.77 8.26 -14.61
N SER A 66 2.51 8.90 -15.50
CA SER A 66 3.26 8.20 -16.55
C SER A 66 4.43 7.39 -15.97
N VAL A 67 4.81 6.30 -16.64
CA VAL A 67 5.96 5.45 -16.26
C VAL A 67 7.27 6.25 -16.14
N PRO A 68 7.61 7.19 -17.05
CA PRO A 68 8.80 8.03 -16.89
C PRO A 68 8.76 8.90 -15.63
N HIS A 69 7.58 9.42 -15.26
CA HIS A 69 7.44 10.23 -14.05
C HIS A 69 7.67 9.37 -12.80
N VAL A 70 7.05 8.19 -12.71
CA VAL A 70 7.26 7.25 -11.61
C VAL A 70 8.73 6.84 -11.51
N LYS A 71 9.41 6.56 -12.63
CA LYS A 71 10.85 6.29 -12.65
C LYS A 71 11.67 7.42 -12.06
N ALA A 72 11.36 8.67 -12.40
CA ALA A 72 12.07 9.83 -11.86
C ALA A 72 11.88 9.95 -10.33
N GLN A 73 10.66 9.69 -9.83
CA GLN A 73 10.39 9.69 -8.39
C GLN A 73 11.12 8.53 -7.68
N ALA A 74 11.15 7.34 -8.29
CA ALA A 74 11.89 6.18 -7.76
C ALA A 74 13.40 6.48 -7.64
N LEU A 75 14.00 7.11 -8.63
CA LEU A 75 15.41 7.53 -8.58
C LEU A 75 15.67 8.55 -7.47
N ARG A 76 14.76 9.49 -7.24
CA ARG A 76 14.86 10.45 -6.12
C ARG A 76 14.77 9.72 -4.78
N ALA A 77 13.80 8.80 -4.63
CA ALA A 77 13.65 7.99 -3.43
C ALA A 77 14.91 7.15 -3.15
N LYS A 78 15.48 6.51 -4.18
CA LYS A 78 16.72 5.74 -4.07
C LYS A 78 17.90 6.62 -3.63
N ALA A 79 18.02 7.83 -4.20
CA ALA A 79 19.06 8.78 -3.85
C ALA A 79 19.00 9.26 -2.39
N THR A 80 17.81 9.23 -1.77
CA THR A 80 17.60 9.54 -0.34
C THR A 80 17.64 8.30 0.57
N GLY A 81 18.06 7.15 0.05
CA GLY A 81 18.29 5.93 0.82
C GLY A 81 17.09 4.97 0.90
N SER A 82 16.01 5.20 0.15
CA SER A 82 14.90 4.25 0.11
C SER A 82 15.28 3.00 -0.66
N SER A 83 15.02 1.84 -0.05
CA SER A 83 15.14 0.53 -0.67
C SER A 83 13.81 -0.01 -1.23
N ARG A 84 12.69 0.63 -0.86
CA ARG A 84 11.34 0.28 -1.31
C ARG A 84 10.58 1.51 -1.78
N LEU A 85 9.85 1.37 -2.89
CA LEU A 85 8.84 2.33 -3.32
C LEU A 85 7.45 1.72 -3.18
N CYS A 86 6.57 2.38 -2.42
CA CYS A 86 5.18 1.99 -2.26
C CYS A 86 4.31 2.87 -3.14
N MET A 87 3.63 2.30 -4.14
CA MET A 87 2.73 3.02 -5.04
C MET A 87 1.29 2.88 -4.58
N GLY A 88 0.63 4.00 -4.30
CA GLY A 88 -0.79 4.04 -3.94
C GLY A 88 -1.63 4.71 -5.03
N SER A 89 -2.84 4.21 -5.27
CA SER A 89 -3.81 4.82 -6.17
C SER A 89 -5.19 4.90 -5.55
N ALA A 90 -5.88 5.99 -5.81
CA ALA A 90 -7.23 6.26 -5.35
C ALA A 90 -8.27 5.49 -6.20
N TRP A 91 -8.26 4.16 -6.09
CA TRP A 91 -9.20 3.26 -6.75
C TRP A 91 -9.95 2.39 -5.74
N ARG A 92 -11.22 2.09 -6.04
CA ARG A 92 -11.94 1.02 -5.38
C ARG A 92 -11.32 -0.34 -5.72
N ASN A 93 -11.08 -0.56 -7.01
CA ASN A 93 -10.41 -1.72 -7.58
C ASN A 93 -9.73 -1.30 -8.88
N VAL A 94 -8.56 -1.83 -9.14
CA VAL A 94 -7.94 -1.67 -10.45
C VAL A 94 -8.71 -2.52 -11.47
N LYS A 95 -8.93 -1.95 -12.66
CA LYS A 95 -9.58 -2.66 -13.77
C LYS A 95 -8.53 -3.10 -14.79
N ASP A 96 -8.75 -4.28 -15.41
CA ASP A 96 -7.93 -4.69 -16.55
C ASP A 96 -8.05 -3.68 -17.70
N GLY A 97 -6.94 -3.38 -18.35
CA GLY A 97 -6.84 -2.40 -19.41
C GLY A 97 -5.55 -1.61 -19.34
N GLU A 98 -5.48 -0.50 -20.06
CA GLU A 98 -4.29 0.32 -20.23
C GLU A 98 -3.70 0.81 -18.90
N ASP A 99 -4.55 1.25 -17.95
CA ASP A 99 -4.09 1.71 -16.63
C ASP A 99 -3.39 0.60 -15.84
N PHE A 100 -3.95 -0.63 -15.85
CA PHE A 100 -3.34 -1.74 -15.16
C PHE A 100 -2.04 -2.19 -15.83
N ASP A 101 -2.01 -2.24 -17.17
CA ASP A 101 -0.80 -2.55 -17.92
C ASP A 101 0.29 -1.52 -17.68
N GLN A 102 -0.07 -0.24 -17.54
CA GLN A 102 0.84 0.84 -17.16
C GLN A 102 1.40 0.65 -15.74
N VAL A 103 0.57 0.24 -14.79
CA VAL A 103 1.04 -0.10 -13.41
C VAL A 103 2.01 -1.27 -13.43
N LEU A 104 1.74 -2.33 -14.21
CA LEU A 104 2.68 -3.46 -14.37
C LEU A 104 4.03 -3.00 -14.92
N GLU A 105 4.04 -2.08 -15.88
CA GLU A 105 5.29 -1.52 -16.40
C GLU A 105 6.00 -0.61 -15.39
N MET A 106 5.26 0.12 -14.54
CA MET A 106 5.85 0.83 -13.41
C MET A 106 6.59 -0.12 -12.46
N VAL A 107 5.95 -1.24 -12.09
CA VAL A 107 6.55 -2.27 -11.23
C VAL A 107 7.86 -2.79 -11.84
N ARG A 108 7.83 -3.21 -13.12
CA ARG A 108 9.03 -3.68 -13.83
C ARG A 108 10.13 -2.61 -13.90
N THR A 109 9.74 -1.36 -14.10
CA THR A 109 10.67 -0.23 -14.21
C THR A 109 11.38 0.04 -12.89
N ILE A 110 10.67 -0.02 -11.75
CA ILE A 110 11.25 0.19 -10.43
C ILE A 110 12.16 -0.99 -10.04
N ASN A 111 11.77 -2.23 -10.34
CA ASN A 111 12.60 -3.40 -10.09
C ASN A 111 13.96 -3.32 -10.83
N LYS A 112 13.99 -2.77 -12.05
CA LYS A 112 15.25 -2.53 -12.78
C LYS A 112 16.17 -1.51 -12.10
N LEU A 113 15.68 -0.82 -11.08
CA LEU A 113 16.47 0.11 -10.24
C LEU A 113 16.96 -0.56 -8.94
N ASP A 114 16.84 -1.89 -8.79
CA ASP A 114 17.15 -2.64 -7.57
C ASP A 114 16.39 -2.10 -6.34
N MET A 115 15.12 -1.76 -6.52
CA MET A 115 14.22 -1.34 -5.45
C MET A 115 13.07 -2.34 -5.34
N GLU A 116 12.67 -2.65 -4.11
CA GLU A 116 11.44 -3.38 -3.87
C GLU A 116 10.21 -2.51 -4.21
N VAL A 117 9.16 -3.13 -4.71
CA VAL A 117 7.90 -2.44 -5.03
C VAL A 117 6.76 -2.96 -4.17
N CYS A 118 6.03 -2.04 -3.56
CA CYS A 118 4.77 -2.31 -2.88
C CYS A 118 3.65 -1.55 -3.61
N CYS A 119 2.47 -2.16 -3.75
CA CYS A 119 1.31 -1.50 -4.35
C CYS A 119 0.08 -1.55 -3.43
N THR A 120 -0.73 -0.49 -3.53
CA THR A 120 -2.09 -0.39 -2.99
C THR A 120 -2.99 0.14 -4.11
N LEU A 121 -3.73 -0.75 -4.78
CA LEU A 121 -4.52 -0.44 -5.98
C LEU A 121 -6.02 -0.66 -5.76
N GLY A 122 -6.45 -0.70 -4.50
CA GLY A 122 -7.79 -1.15 -4.14
C GLY A 122 -7.92 -2.67 -4.15
N MET A 123 -9.08 -3.20 -4.50
CA MET A 123 -9.29 -4.64 -4.62
C MET A 123 -8.65 -5.18 -5.91
N VAL A 124 -8.14 -6.40 -5.85
CA VAL A 124 -7.56 -7.10 -6.99
C VAL A 124 -8.13 -8.51 -7.10
N THR A 125 -8.23 -9.00 -8.32
CA THR A 125 -8.58 -10.39 -8.60
C THR A 125 -7.35 -11.28 -8.51
N GLU A 126 -7.55 -12.60 -8.37
CA GLU A 126 -6.46 -13.59 -8.40
C GLU A 126 -5.58 -13.46 -9.65
N ASN A 127 -6.19 -13.23 -10.83
CA ASN A 127 -5.44 -13.05 -12.07
C ASN A 127 -4.59 -11.77 -12.03
N GLN A 128 -5.12 -10.68 -11.51
CA GLN A 128 -4.36 -9.42 -11.35
C GLN A 128 -3.22 -9.58 -10.34
N ALA A 129 -3.45 -10.29 -9.23
CA ALA A 129 -2.41 -10.60 -8.25
C ALA A 129 -1.26 -11.42 -8.87
N LYS A 130 -1.57 -12.44 -9.68
CA LYS A 130 -0.58 -13.22 -10.43
C LYS A 130 0.23 -12.34 -11.39
N ARG A 131 -0.44 -11.49 -12.18
CA ARG A 131 0.23 -10.58 -13.12
C ARG A 131 1.13 -9.57 -12.40
N LEU A 132 0.72 -9.07 -11.23
CA LEU A 132 1.55 -8.20 -10.38
C LEU A 132 2.79 -8.95 -9.87
N ALA A 133 2.63 -10.18 -9.39
CA ALA A 133 3.75 -11.02 -8.95
C ALA A 133 4.72 -11.31 -10.10
N GLU A 134 4.23 -11.65 -11.30
CA GLU A 134 5.03 -11.87 -12.52
C GLU A 134 5.77 -10.60 -12.96
N ALA A 135 5.19 -9.42 -12.74
CA ALA A 135 5.87 -8.14 -12.96
C ALA A 135 6.97 -7.85 -11.94
N GLY A 136 7.05 -8.63 -10.86
CA GLY A 136 8.04 -8.51 -9.79
C GLY A 136 7.57 -7.68 -8.60
N LEU A 137 6.26 -7.58 -8.37
CA LEU A 137 5.74 -6.93 -7.16
C LEU A 137 6.19 -7.72 -5.93
N TYR A 138 6.81 -7.03 -4.97
CA TYR A 138 7.30 -7.62 -3.72
C TYR A 138 6.19 -7.79 -2.69
N ALA A 139 5.32 -6.79 -2.54
CA ALA A 139 4.23 -6.80 -1.58
C ALA A 139 2.99 -6.08 -2.12
N TYR A 140 1.83 -6.59 -1.79
CA TYR A 140 0.55 -5.90 -1.98
C TYR A 140 0.01 -5.47 -0.61
N ASN A 141 -0.29 -4.19 -0.47
CA ASN A 141 -0.85 -3.67 0.78
C ASN A 141 -2.37 -3.56 0.65
N HIS A 142 -3.09 -4.24 1.52
CA HIS A 142 -4.55 -4.20 1.57
C HIS A 142 -5.02 -4.22 3.03
N ASN A 143 -5.70 -3.16 3.44
CA ASN A 143 -6.09 -2.97 4.83
C ASN A 143 -7.50 -3.52 5.08
N LEU A 144 -7.73 -4.10 6.26
CA LEU A 144 -9.08 -4.45 6.72
C LEU A 144 -9.87 -3.22 7.19
N ASP A 145 -9.18 -2.12 7.47
CA ASP A 145 -9.71 -0.81 7.86
C ASP A 145 -10.36 -0.78 9.25
N SER A 146 -11.17 -1.77 9.62
CA SER A 146 -11.89 -1.87 10.89
C SER A 146 -12.19 -3.33 11.25
N SER A 147 -12.80 -3.57 12.41
CA SER A 147 -13.39 -4.87 12.73
C SER A 147 -14.63 -5.13 11.87
N GLU A 148 -14.99 -6.40 11.68
CA GLU A 148 -16.17 -6.79 10.89
C GLU A 148 -17.46 -6.13 11.42
N GLU A 149 -17.65 -6.15 12.75
CA GLU A 149 -18.86 -5.60 13.39
C GLU A 149 -19.00 -4.06 13.23
N TYR A 150 -17.87 -3.38 13.02
CA TYR A 150 -17.84 -1.92 12.88
C TYR A 150 -17.71 -1.45 11.43
N TYR A 151 -17.50 -2.39 10.50
CA TYR A 151 -17.11 -2.07 9.13
C TYR A 151 -18.12 -1.18 8.39
N GLU A 152 -19.41 -1.50 8.48
CA GLU A 152 -20.48 -0.74 7.82
C GLU A 152 -20.62 0.71 8.32
N LYS A 153 -20.11 1.01 9.52
CA LYS A 153 -20.08 2.39 10.06
C LYS A 153 -18.94 3.22 9.46
N VAL A 154 -17.95 2.58 8.89
CA VAL A 154 -16.76 3.24 8.31
C VAL A 154 -16.85 3.32 6.80
N ILE A 155 -17.40 2.28 6.16
CA ILE A 155 -17.48 2.14 4.69
C ILE A 155 -18.82 1.51 4.33
N SER A 156 -19.58 2.13 3.42
CA SER A 156 -20.85 1.58 2.93
C SER A 156 -20.80 1.11 1.47
N THR A 157 -19.75 1.44 0.74
CA THR A 157 -19.60 1.13 -0.69
C THR A 157 -19.11 -0.28 -0.99
N ARG A 158 -18.67 -1.03 0.04
CA ARG A 158 -18.25 -2.44 -0.04
C ARG A 158 -18.41 -3.12 1.30
N GLY A 159 -18.43 -4.46 1.32
CA GLY A 159 -18.46 -5.27 2.53
C GLY A 159 -17.08 -5.63 3.08
N TYR A 160 -17.04 -6.15 4.31
CA TYR A 160 -15.82 -6.68 4.92
C TYR A 160 -15.26 -7.88 4.15
N GLN A 161 -16.16 -8.74 3.61
CA GLN A 161 -15.79 -9.89 2.80
C GLN A 161 -15.01 -9.50 1.54
N ASP A 162 -15.34 -8.38 0.88
CA ASP A 162 -14.59 -7.89 -0.29
C ASP A 162 -13.10 -7.63 0.02
N ARG A 163 -12.80 -7.29 1.29
CA ARG A 163 -11.42 -7.15 1.77
C ARG A 163 -10.74 -8.48 1.96
N LEU A 164 -11.43 -9.45 2.55
CA LEU A 164 -10.90 -10.80 2.75
C LEU A 164 -10.65 -11.50 1.43
N ASP A 165 -11.53 -11.33 0.45
CA ASP A 165 -11.39 -11.92 -0.89
C ASP A 165 -10.15 -11.40 -1.66
N THR A 166 -9.69 -10.19 -1.32
CA THR A 166 -8.46 -9.62 -1.90
C THR A 166 -7.19 -10.15 -1.22
N LEU A 167 -7.27 -10.51 0.07
CA LEU A 167 -6.15 -11.01 0.88
C LEU A 167 -5.87 -12.49 0.60
#